data_7433380333c8662f4117c85bb2449f05
#
_entry.id   7433380333c8662f4117c85bb2449f05
#
_cell.length_a   1.000
_cell.length_b   1.000
_cell.length_c   1.000
_cell.angle_alpha   90.00
_cell.angle_beta   90.00
_cell.angle_gamma   90.00
#
_symmetry.space_group_name_H-M   'P 1'
#
loop_
_entity.id
_entity.type
_entity.pdbx_description
1 polymer ?
#
loop_
_entity_poly.entity_id
_entity_poly.type
_entity_poly.pdbx_seq_one_letter_code
_entity_poly.pdbx_strand_id
1 'polypeptide(L)'
;MPSPFVLATATPADVPRLVRLVNSAYRGETSRQGWTSEGHLLDGQRIDAEALEEMLAAPESDILLCQNEAAELLGCFHVQVANQKVVQGMLAVNPTGQRQGVGKFLLRAAEAYGQQHGCTVAKMTVISVRSELIAYYERQGYHLTGGTEPFPTDTRFGIPKQPLLLLVLEKQLTASAQQSA
;
A
#
# COMPACT_ATOMS: atom_id res chain seq x y z
N MET A 1 -7.59 -24.54 -4.64
CA MET A 1 -6.87 -24.00 -5.83
C MET A 1 -5.69 -23.18 -5.35
N PRO A 2 -4.49 -23.40 -5.85
CA PRO A 2 -3.36 -22.53 -5.55
C PRO A 2 -3.69 -21.10 -5.99
N SER A 3 -3.15 -20.13 -5.26
CA SER A 3 -3.31 -18.73 -5.62
C SER A 3 -2.63 -18.48 -6.97
N PRO A 4 -3.28 -17.76 -7.91
CA PRO A 4 -2.61 -17.39 -9.16
C PRO A 4 -1.54 -16.31 -8.95
N PHE A 5 -1.34 -15.89 -7.70
CA PHE A 5 -0.42 -14.83 -7.33
C PHE A 5 0.80 -15.37 -6.58
N VAL A 6 1.96 -14.82 -6.92
CA VAL A 6 3.25 -15.07 -6.25
C VAL A 6 3.61 -13.84 -5.45
N LEU A 7 3.92 -14.04 -4.16
CA LEU A 7 4.44 -13.01 -3.28
C LEU A 7 5.97 -12.94 -3.41
N ALA A 8 6.50 -11.75 -3.59
CA ALA A 8 7.93 -11.48 -3.57
C ALA A 8 8.22 -10.19 -2.78
N THR A 9 9.48 -9.97 -2.42
CA THR A 9 9.95 -8.73 -1.81
C THR A 9 10.80 -7.98 -2.83
N ALA A 10 10.59 -6.67 -2.93
CA ALA A 10 11.30 -5.82 -3.88
C ALA A 10 12.79 -5.71 -3.54
N THR A 11 13.57 -5.57 -4.58
CA THR A 11 15.00 -5.26 -4.52
C THR A 11 15.27 -3.94 -5.26
N PRO A 12 16.45 -3.32 -5.16
CA PRO A 12 16.79 -2.13 -5.93
C PRO A 12 16.60 -2.29 -7.45
N ALA A 13 16.74 -3.51 -7.98
CA ALA A 13 16.50 -3.79 -9.39
C ALA A 13 15.03 -3.59 -9.83
N ASP A 14 14.10 -3.60 -8.86
CA ASP A 14 12.67 -3.43 -9.11
C ASP A 14 12.23 -1.96 -9.20
N VAL A 15 13.08 -1.02 -8.77
CA VAL A 15 12.76 0.41 -8.69
C VAL A 15 12.15 0.97 -10.00
N PRO A 16 12.71 0.73 -11.19
CA PRO A 16 12.13 1.28 -12.42
C PRO A 16 10.71 0.79 -12.71
N ARG A 17 10.41 -0.49 -12.44
CA ARG A 17 9.05 -1.03 -12.66
C ARG A 17 8.07 -0.59 -11.57
N LEU A 18 8.55 -0.37 -10.34
CA LEU A 18 7.75 0.16 -9.24
C LEU A 18 7.34 1.61 -9.48
N VAL A 19 8.26 2.47 -9.93
CA VAL A 19 7.95 3.86 -10.31
C VAL A 19 6.80 3.89 -11.32
N ARG A 20 6.89 3.08 -12.37
CA ARG A 20 5.84 3.00 -13.39
C ARG A 20 4.50 2.53 -12.83
N LEU A 21 4.52 1.44 -12.06
CA LEU A 21 3.31 0.87 -11.46
C LEU A 21 2.61 1.88 -10.54
N VAL A 22 3.33 2.44 -9.57
CA VAL A 22 2.76 3.33 -8.55
C VAL A 22 2.18 4.58 -9.19
N ASN A 23 2.93 5.23 -10.08
CA ASN A 23 2.43 6.43 -10.75
C ASN A 23 1.23 6.13 -11.66
N SER A 24 1.21 4.99 -12.36
CA SER A 24 0.06 4.59 -13.18
C SER A 24 -1.19 4.27 -12.36
N ALA A 25 -1.02 3.74 -11.16
CA ALA A 25 -2.13 3.40 -10.27
C ALA A 25 -2.75 4.61 -9.58
N TYR A 26 -1.93 5.61 -9.21
CA TYR A 26 -2.38 6.74 -8.41
C TYR A 26 -2.66 7.99 -9.22
N ARG A 27 -1.94 8.24 -10.32
CA ARG A 27 -1.93 9.52 -11.03
C ARG A 27 -2.03 9.37 -12.54
N GLY A 28 -2.46 10.44 -13.20
CA GLY A 28 -2.52 10.54 -14.65
C GLY A 28 -3.70 9.81 -15.30
N GLU A 29 -3.68 9.77 -16.63
CA GLU A 29 -4.76 9.19 -17.45
C GLU A 29 -4.97 7.70 -17.16
N THR A 30 -3.89 6.93 -16.99
CA THR A 30 -3.96 5.50 -16.73
C THR A 30 -4.66 5.18 -15.41
N SER A 31 -4.47 6.01 -14.36
CA SER A 31 -5.12 5.81 -13.07
C SER A 31 -6.64 5.93 -13.13
N ARG A 32 -7.17 6.70 -14.08
CA ARG A 32 -8.62 6.86 -14.30
C ARG A 32 -9.30 5.61 -14.83
N GLN A 33 -8.55 4.65 -15.36
CA GLN A 33 -9.05 3.34 -15.78
C GLN A 33 -9.30 2.41 -14.60
N GLY A 34 -8.71 2.69 -13.43
CA GLY A 34 -8.97 1.97 -12.19
C GLY A 34 -10.26 2.42 -11.51
N TRP A 35 -10.70 1.66 -10.49
CA TRP A 35 -11.90 1.98 -9.71
C TRP A 35 -11.70 3.17 -8.76
N THR A 36 -10.45 3.57 -8.49
CA THR A 36 -10.09 4.68 -7.60
C THR A 36 -8.82 5.37 -8.09
N SER A 37 -8.72 6.69 -7.91
CA SER A 37 -7.60 7.51 -8.36
C SER A 37 -7.48 8.77 -7.50
N GLU A 38 -6.28 9.32 -7.38
CA GLU A 38 -6.00 10.59 -6.71
C GLU A 38 -5.81 11.77 -7.68
N GLY A 39 -5.89 11.54 -8.98
CA GLY A 39 -5.56 12.55 -9.99
C GLY A 39 -6.41 13.83 -9.93
N HIS A 40 -7.58 13.78 -9.31
CA HIS A 40 -8.41 14.96 -9.09
C HIS A 40 -8.05 15.74 -7.80
N LEU A 41 -7.28 15.14 -6.90
CA LEU A 41 -6.88 15.73 -5.61
C LEU A 41 -5.46 16.28 -5.61
N LEU A 42 -4.59 15.70 -6.42
CA LEU A 42 -3.16 15.93 -6.40
C LEU A 42 -2.62 16.05 -7.81
N ASP A 43 -1.74 17.03 -8.05
CA ASP A 43 -0.92 17.13 -9.26
C ASP A 43 0.45 16.48 -9.03
N GLY A 44 1.16 16.23 -10.14
CA GLY A 44 2.48 15.65 -10.14
C GLY A 44 2.49 14.13 -9.95
N GLN A 45 3.68 13.57 -9.81
CA GLN A 45 3.88 12.14 -9.60
C GLN A 45 3.59 11.74 -8.14
N ARG A 46 3.34 10.43 -7.93
CA ARG A 46 3.15 9.86 -6.59
C ARG A 46 4.48 9.50 -5.93
N ILE A 47 5.45 9.04 -6.72
CA ILE A 47 6.75 8.55 -6.25
C ILE A 47 7.80 8.73 -7.34
N ASP A 48 9.06 8.88 -6.94
CA ASP A 48 10.23 8.81 -7.81
C ASP A 48 11.18 7.66 -7.41
N ALA A 49 12.25 7.48 -8.17
CA ALA A 49 13.21 6.41 -7.92
C ALA A 49 13.95 6.61 -6.59
N GLU A 50 14.36 7.83 -6.29
CA GLU A 50 15.08 8.17 -5.06
C GLU A 50 14.25 7.84 -3.82
N ALA A 51 12.98 8.23 -3.80
CA ALA A 51 12.08 7.92 -2.69
C ALA A 51 11.85 6.40 -2.51
N LEU A 52 11.79 5.63 -3.59
CA LEU A 52 11.72 4.16 -3.51
C LEU A 52 13.01 3.56 -2.97
N GLU A 53 14.16 4.07 -3.38
CA GLU A 53 15.46 3.64 -2.87
C GLU A 53 15.59 3.95 -1.37
N GLU A 54 15.15 5.14 -0.93
CA GLU A 54 15.07 5.52 0.48
C GLU A 54 14.18 4.55 1.28
N MET A 55 13.01 4.19 0.73
CA MET A 55 12.10 3.21 1.36
C MET A 55 12.73 1.83 1.50
N LEU A 56 13.43 1.35 0.45
CA LEU A 56 14.10 0.05 0.47
C LEU A 56 15.33 0.03 1.40
N ALA A 57 15.98 1.17 1.62
CA ALA A 57 17.12 1.30 2.52
C ALA A 57 16.71 1.54 3.98
N ALA A 58 15.48 1.92 4.24
CA ALA A 58 14.99 2.20 5.59
C ALA A 58 14.97 0.93 6.45
N PRO A 59 15.30 1.02 7.74
CA PRO A 59 15.27 -0.13 8.63
C PRO A 59 13.83 -0.65 8.80
N GLU A 60 13.70 -1.97 8.91
CA GLU A 60 12.41 -2.64 9.12
C GLU A 60 11.36 -2.30 8.06
N SER A 61 11.80 -2.02 6.82
CA SER A 61 10.99 -1.55 5.72
C SER A 61 11.16 -2.45 4.50
N ASP A 62 10.04 -2.89 3.93
CA ASP A 62 10.00 -3.72 2.72
C ASP A 62 8.88 -3.26 1.78
N ILE A 63 9.04 -3.55 0.50
CA ILE A 63 7.96 -3.40 -0.49
C ILE A 63 7.57 -4.80 -0.97
N LEU A 64 6.37 -5.22 -0.62
CA LEU A 64 5.81 -6.50 -1.04
C LEU A 64 5.33 -6.40 -2.49
N LEU A 65 5.62 -7.41 -3.29
CA LEU A 65 5.23 -7.51 -4.69
C LEU A 65 4.22 -8.64 -4.88
N CYS A 66 3.15 -8.35 -5.61
CA CYS A 66 2.27 -9.36 -6.16
C CYS A 66 2.60 -9.55 -7.64
N GLN A 67 2.95 -10.76 -8.02
CA GLN A 67 3.31 -11.14 -9.39
C GLN A 67 2.42 -12.29 -9.86
N ASN A 68 2.30 -12.47 -11.18
CA ASN A 68 1.78 -13.70 -11.74
C ASN A 68 2.89 -14.75 -11.92
N GLU A 69 2.54 -15.94 -12.43
CA GLU A 69 3.50 -17.02 -12.67
C GLU A 69 4.59 -16.66 -13.71
N ALA A 70 4.34 -15.67 -14.57
CA ALA A 70 5.30 -15.15 -15.53
C ALA A 70 6.19 -14.02 -14.94
N ALA A 71 6.17 -13.79 -13.62
CA ALA A 71 6.87 -12.73 -12.90
C ALA A 71 6.47 -11.29 -13.30
N GLU A 72 5.32 -11.12 -13.96
CA GLU A 72 4.79 -9.80 -14.26
C GLU A 72 4.27 -9.14 -12.98
N LEU A 73 4.63 -7.87 -12.76
CA LEU A 73 4.24 -7.11 -11.59
C LEU A 73 2.78 -6.65 -11.69
N LEU A 74 1.93 -7.17 -10.82
CA LEU A 74 0.50 -6.87 -10.75
C LEU A 74 0.16 -5.82 -9.70
N GLY A 75 0.96 -5.72 -8.63
CA GLY A 75 0.76 -4.75 -7.56
C GLY A 75 1.90 -4.75 -6.57
N CYS A 76 1.93 -3.72 -5.72
CA CYS A 76 2.88 -3.61 -4.62
C CYS A 76 2.24 -2.97 -3.39
N PHE A 77 2.88 -3.18 -2.23
CA PHE A 77 2.46 -2.60 -0.96
C PHE A 77 3.69 -2.39 -0.07
N HIS A 78 3.90 -1.17 0.38
CA HIS A 78 4.97 -0.84 1.32
C HIS A 78 4.55 -1.21 2.75
N VAL A 79 5.47 -1.82 3.49
CA VAL A 79 5.30 -2.20 4.90
C VAL A 79 6.53 -1.76 5.68
N GLN A 80 6.31 -1.22 6.88
CA GLN A 80 7.38 -0.85 7.80
C GLN A 80 6.98 -1.18 9.23
N VAL A 81 7.86 -1.85 9.97
CA VAL A 81 7.62 -2.16 11.38
C VAL A 81 8.08 -1.01 12.25
N ALA A 82 7.19 -0.47 13.08
CA ALA A 82 7.48 0.57 14.04
C ALA A 82 6.55 0.44 15.26
N ASN A 83 7.12 0.49 16.47
CA ASN A 83 6.34 0.48 17.72
C ASN A 83 5.33 -0.69 17.81
N GLN A 84 5.73 -1.91 17.44
CA GLN A 84 4.88 -3.11 17.40
C GLN A 84 3.67 -3.00 16.45
N LYS A 85 3.73 -2.07 15.50
CA LYS A 85 2.75 -1.93 14.43
C LYS A 85 3.42 -2.16 13.09
N VAL A 86 2.73 -2.80 12.16
CA VAL A 86 3.07 -2.76 10.76
C VAL A 86 2.35 -1.57 10.12
N VAL A 87 3.14 -0.55 9.77
CA VAL A 87 2.66 0.63 9.05
C VAL A 87 2.64 0.29 7.57
N GLN A 88 1.50 0.49 6.95
CA GLN A 88 1.22 0.09 5.57
C GLN A 88 0.96 1.33 4.71
N GLY A 89 1.52 1.37 3.52
CA GLY A 89 1.31 2.49 2.60
C GLY A 89 1.57 2.13 1.15
N MET A 90 1.20 3.04 0.25
CA MET A 90 1.49 2.90 -1.18
C MET A 90 0.94 1.56 -1.77
N LEU A 91 -0.27 1.15 -1.38
CA LEU A 91 -0.93 0.03 -2.05
C LEU A 91 -1.24 0.42 -3.50
N ALA A 92 -0.55 -0.18 -4.44
CA ALA A 92 -0.74 0.06 -5.85
C ALA A 92 -1.05 -1.24 -6.58
N VAL A 93 -2.09 -1.22 -7.39
CA VAL A 93 -2.50 -2.34 -8.25
C VAL A 93 -2.59 -1.82 -9.68
N ASN A 94 -2.07 -2.59 -10.65
CA ASN A 94 -2.17 -2.23 -12.05
C ASN A 94 -3.64 -1.88 -12.39
N PRO A 95 -3.92 -0.66 -12.89
CA PRO A 95 -5.30 -0.23 -13.14
C PRO A 95 -6.09 -1.14 -14.07
N THR A 96 -5.43 -1.77 -15.05
CA THR A 96 -6.06 -2.69 -16.00
C THR A 96 -6.30 -4.08 -15.41
N GLY A 97 -5.58 -4.44 -14.33
CA GLY A 97 -5.69 -5.73 -13.62
C GLY A 97 -6.47 -5.67 -12.31
N GLN A 98 -7.10 -4.54 -11.97
CA GLN A 98 -7.90 -4.42 -10.76
C GLN A 98 -9.14 -5.33 -10.80
N ARG A 99 -9.71 -5.63 -9.61
CA ARG A 99 -10.82 -6.57 -9.38
C ARG A 99 -10.46 -8.06 -9.47
N GLN A 100 -9.20 -8.41 -9.68
CA GLN A 100 -8.73 -9.81 -9.66
C GLN A 100 -8.32 -10.29 -8.26
N GLY A 101 -8.46 -9.45 -7.23
CA GLY A 101 -8.10 -9.80 -5.84
C GLY A 101 -6.66 -9.47 -5.45
N VAL A 102 -5.88 -8.81 -6.30
CA VAL A 102 -4.48 -8.41 -6.04
C VAL A 102 -4.37 -7.54 -4.78
N GLY A 103 -5.23 -6.53 -4.62
CA GLY A 103 -5.22 -5.66 -3.43
C GLY A 103 -5.48 -6.43 -2.14
N LYS A 104 -6.45 -7.35 -2.15
CA LYS A 104 -6.76 -8.21 -1.00
C LYS A 104 -5.63 -9.19 -0.69
N PHE A 105 -4.98 -9.72 -1.72
CA PHE A 105 -3.81 -10.57 -1.56
C PHE A 105 -2.67 -9.82 -0.88
N LEU A 106 -2.35 -8.60 -1.31
CA LEU A 106 -1.31 -7.75 -0.73
C LEU A 106 -1.64 -7.33 0.70
N LEU A 107 -2.90 -6.99 1.01
CA LEU A 107 -3.32 -6.69 2.39
C LEU A 107 -3.06 -7.86 3.33
N ARG A 108 -3.45 -9.07 2.94
CA ARG A 108 -3.20 -10.28 3.74
C ARG A 108 -1.71 -10.56 3.90
N ALA A 109 -0.92 -10.37 2.84
CA ALA A 109 0.52 -10.53 2.90
C ALA A 109 1.17 -9.52 3.87
N ALA A 110 0.74 -8.26 3.86
CA ALA A 110 1.21 -7.22 4.76
C ALA A 110 0.82 -7.50 6.23
N GLU A 111 -0.38 -8.00 6.47
CA GLU A 111 -0.82 -8.44 7.81
C GLU A 111 0.03 -9.62 8.31
N ALA A 112 0.28 -10.62 7.46
CA ALA A 112 1.13 -11.76 7.79
C ALA A 112 2.59 -11.32 8.04
N TYR A 113 3.11 -10.38 7.24
CA TYR A 113 4.42 -9.77 7.46
C TYR A 113 4.49 -9.14 8.86
N GLY A 114 3.50 -8.33 9.24
CA GLY A 114 3.43 -7.73 10.57
C GLY A 114 3.42 -8.79 11.69
N GLN A 115 2.61 -9.84 11.56
CA GLN A 115 2.55 -10.93 12.54
C GLN A 115 3.90 -11.66 12.69
N GLN A 116 4.60 -11.92 11.59
CA GLN A 116 5.93 -12.53 11.59
C GLN A 116 6.98 -11.67 12.29
N HIS A 117 6.80 -10.34 12.29
CA HIS A 117 7.67 -9.38 12.98
C HIS A 117 7.15 -8.98 14.37
N GLY A 118 6.21 -9.74 14.94
CA GLY A 118 5.69 -9.52 16.29
C GLY A 118 4.76 -8.32 16.43
N CYS A 119 4.25 -7.78 15.32
CA CYS A 119 3.27 -6.70 15.35
C CYS A 119 1.89 -7.20 15.79
N THR A 120 1.22 -6.41 16.60
CA THR A 120 -0.15 -6.68 17.07
C THR A 120 -1.20 -5.85 16.35
N VAL A 121 -0.78 -4.83 15.62
CA VAL A 121 -1.64 -3.88 14.90
C VAL A 121 -1.10 -3.63 13.50
N ALA A 122 -2.00 -3.62 12.51
CA ALA A 122 -1.76 -3.04 11.20
C ALA A 122 -2.32 -1.61 11.17
N LYS A 123 -1.51 -0.64 10.74
CA LYS A 123 -1.85 0.79 10.67
C LYS A 123 -1.69 1.31 9.26
N MET A 124 -2.61 2.14 8.80
CA MET A 124 -2.50 2.90 7.56
C MET A 124 -3.14 4.28 7.68
N THR A 125 -2.83 5.15 6.72
CA THR A 125 -3.50 6.44 6.56
C THR A 125 -4.17 6.53 5.20
N VAL A 126 -5.32 7.20 5.14
CA VAL A 126 -6.11 7.40 3.92
C VAL A 126 -6.54 8.86 3.85
N ILE A 127 -6.48 9.46 2.65
CA ILE A 127 -6.97 10.82 2.42
C ILE A 127 -8.47 10.88 2.78
N SER A 128 -8.84 11.81 3.64
CA SER A 128 -10.17 11.91 4.28
C SER A 128 -11.34 11.96 3.29
N VAL A 129 -11.14 12.56 2.11
CA VAL A 129 -12.20 12.70 1.09
C VAL A 129 -12.33 11.47 0.18
N ARG A 130 -11.50 10.44 0.38
CA ARG A 130 -11.59 9.18 -0.38
C ARG A 130 -12.48 8.15 0.34
N SER A 131 -13.74 8.47 0.44
CA SER A 131 -14.74 7.65 1.15
C SER A 131 -14.86 6.22 0.61
N GLU A 132 -14.70 6.04 -0.71
CA GLU A 132 -14.73 4.73 -1.37
C GLU A 132 -13.58 3.83 -0.89
N LEU A 133 -12.40 4.43 -0.69
CA LEU A 133 -11.22 3.70 -0.22
C LEU A 133 -11.31 3.38 1.26
N ILE A 134 -11.82 4.32 2.07
CA ILE A 134 -12.08 4.09 3.50
C ILE A 134 -13.06 2.92 3.65
N ALA A 135 -14.19 2.93 2.95
CA ALA A 135 -15.17 1.86 2.98
C ALA A 135 -14.58 0.51 2.50
N TYR A 136 -13.66 0.53 1.54
CA TYR A 136 -12.94 -0.68 1.13
C TYR A 136 -12.13 -1.27 2.28
N TYR A 137 -11.34 -0.45 2.98
CA TYR A 137 -10.52 -0.94 4.11
C TYR A 137 -11.36 -1.35 5.31
N GLU A 138 -12.47 -0.67 5.58
CA GLU A 138 -13.41 -1.09 6.62
C GLU A 138 -13.98 -2.49 6.35
N ARG A 139 -14.32 -2.81 5.10
CA ARG A 139 -14.71 -4.18 4.72
C ARG A 139 -13.59 -5.21 4.86
N GLN A 140 -12.34 -4.79 4.90
CA GLN A 140 -11.19 -5.66 5.20
C GLN A 140 -10.88 -5.76 6.70
N GLY A 141 -11.69 -5.13 7.56
CA GLY A 141 -11.58 -5.20 9.02
C GLY A 141 -10.74 -4.09 9.65
N TYR A 142 -10.37 -3.06 8.90
CA TYR A 142 -9.77 -1.84 9.44
C TYR A 142 -10.83 -0.92 10.03
N HIS A 143 -10.47 -0.15 11.04
CA HIS A 143 -11.38 0.79 11.69
C HIS A 143 -10.74 2.16 11.80
N LEU A 144 -11.53 3.21 11.61
CA LEU A 144 -11.11 4.59 11.90
C LEU A 144 -10.81 4.72 13.40
N THR A 145 -9.63 5.20 13.72
CA THR A 145 -9.20 5.41 15.13
C THR A 145 -9.70 6.73 15.71
N GLY A 146 -10.18 7.65 14.89
CA GLY A 146 -10.40 9.05 15.24
C GLY A 146 -9.14 9.92 15.14
N GLY A 147 -7.96 9.31 14.99
CA GLY A 147 -6.70 10.01 14.76
C GLY A 147 -6.60 10.57 13.36
N THR A 148 -5.89 11.69 13.23
CA THR A 148 -5.61 12.34 11.94
C THR A 148 -4.13 12.69 11.85
N GLU A 149 -3.62 12.72 10.62
CA GLU A 149 -2.26 13.18 10.31
C GLU A 149 -2.34 14.24 9.20
N PRO A 150 -1.47 15.28 9.23
CA PRO A 150 -1.42 16.23 8.14
C PRO A 150 -0.92 15.54 6.86
N PHE A 151 -1.39 16.01 5.70
CA PHE A 151 -0.84 15.56 4.43
C PHE A 151 0.63 15.99 4.32
N PRO A 152 1.55 15.14 3.83
CA PRO A 152 2.96 15.50 3.70
C PRO A 152 3.17 16.77 2.88
N THR A 153 4.09 17.63 3.34
CA THR A 153 4.45 18.87 2.65
C THR A 153 5.50 18.67 1.54
N ASP A 154 6.13 17.51 1.50
CA ASP A 154 7.11 17.16 0.46
C ASP A 154 6.41 16.99 -0.89
N THR A 155 6.70 17.90 -1.81
CA THR A 155 6.09 17.91 -3.15
C THR A 155 6.53 16.77 -4.05
N ARG A 156 7.54 15.98 -3.65
CA ARG A 156 7.93 14.74 -4.36
C ARG A 156 6.79 13.74 -4.45
N PHE A 157 5.86 13.77 -3.48
CA PHE A 157 4.72 12.85 -3.40
C PHE A 157 3.42 13.42 -3.97
N GLY A 158 3.46 14.60 -4.53
CA GLY A 158 2.34 15.29 -5.15
C GLY A 158 2.08 16.65 -4.55
N ILE A 159 1.37 17.47 -5.32
CA ILE A 159 0.97 18.85 -4.96
C ILE A 159 -0.53 18.85 -4.75
N PRO A 160 -1.03 19.02 -3.50
CA PRO A 160 -2.47 19.05 -3.23
C PRO A 160 -3.15 20.24 -3.93
N LYS A 161 -4.28 19.98 -4.58
CA LYS A 161 -5.15 21.00 -5.21
C LYS A 161 -6.06 21.66 -4.19
N GLN A 162 -6.17 21.09 -3.00
CA GLN A 162 -6.97 21.56 -1.87
C GLN A 162 -6.32 21.10 -0.57
N PRO A 163 -6.65 21.68 0.59
CA PRO A 163 -6.20 21.13 1.87
C PRO A 163 -6.63 19.68 2.03
N LEU A 164 -5.68 18.79 2.33
CA LEU A 164 -5.92 17.36 2.54
C LEU A 164 -5.55 16.96 3.96
N LEU A 165 -6.33 16.05 4.52
CA LEU A 165 -6.13 15.45 5.82
C LEU A 165 -6.07 13.94 5.65
N LEU A 166 -5.20 13.27 6.39
CA LEU A 166 -5.13 11.82 6.44
C LEU A 166 -5.87 11.30 7.67
N LEU A 167 -6.76 10.34 7.48
CA LEU A 167 -7.42 9.61 8.56
C LEU A 167 -6.61 8.36 8.87
N VAL A 168 -6.47 8.05 10.16
CA VAL A 168 -5.75 6.87 10.63
C VAL A 168 -6.72 5.71 10.78
N LEU A 169 -6.41 4.59 10.12
CA LEU A 169 -7.12 3.32 10.26
C LEU A 169 -6.19 2.28 10.88
N GLU A 170 -6.75 1.45 11.75
CA GLU A 170 -6.04 0.33 12.37
C GLU A 170 -6.86 -0.95 12.33
N LYS A 171 -6.15 -2.08 12.32
CA LYS A 171 -6.71 -3.42 12.46
C LYS A 171 -5.89 -4.20 13.46
N GLN A 172 -6.55 -4.83 14.44
CA GLN A 172 -5.89 -5.76 15.34
C GLN A 172 -5.48 -7.02 14.57
N LEU A 173 -4.22 -7.40 14.70
CA LEU A 173 -3.70 -8.64 14.15
C LEU A 173 -3.83 -9.74 15.21
N THR A 174 -4.59 -10.77 14.90
CA THR A 174 -4.65 -11.96 15.77
C THR A 174 -3.30 -12.67 15.72
N ALA A 175 -2.77 -13.04 16.89
CA ALA A 175 -1.58 -13.89 16.96
C ALA A 175 -1.82 -15.14 16.10
N SER A 176 -0.91 -15.45 15.19
CA SER A 176 -0.93 -16.75 14.53
C SER A 176 -0.90 -17.82 15.62
N ALA A 177 -1.92 -18.66 15.69
CA ALA A 177 -1.85 -19.84 16.53
C ALA A 177 -0.60 -20.61 16.09
N GLN A 178 0.44 -20.60 16.93
CA GLN A 178 1.56 -21.49 16.76
C GLN A 178 0.97 -22.90 16.76
N GLN A 179 0.97 -23.54 15.61
CA GLN A 179 0.80 -24.98 15.57
C GLN A 179 2.00 -25.56 16.30
N SER A 180 1.80 -25.86 17.58
CA SER A 180 2.68 -26.73 18.35
C SER A 180 2.58 -28.11 17.70
N ALA A 181 3.61 -28.48 16.97
CA ALA A 181 3.84 -29.85 16.57
C ALA A 181 4.53 -30.60 17.70
#